data_27cb7a7c671c94e41a4c130ec6d13622
#
_entry.id   27cb7a7c671c94e41a4c130ec6d13622
#
_cell.length_a   1.000
_cell.length_b   1.000
_cell.length_c   1.000
_cell.angle_alpha   90.00
_cell.angle_beta   90.00
_cell.angle_gamma   90.00
#
_symmetry.space_group_name_H-M   'P 1'
#
loop_
_entity.id
_entity.type
_entity.pdbx_description
1 polymer ?
#
loop_
_entity_poly.entity_id
_entity_poly.type
_entity_poly.pdbx_seq_one_letter_code
_entity_poly.pdbx_strand_id
1 'polypeptide(L)'
;MRLRSGVNLLLLLGSLPLLFLLLRSLAFSWRYPALLPEAFSPAAWQSLFTGAQLSGALMRSFFASTLTAFLATAVGFITSRTVARHLKHKPLIFLTHIPFLMAPPVLAIGLLPFWLNLNLAGTLAGVLLAQFLLTHAYAVLYFQAFWNRRMRLLEELTLTLGASKGQLWRRVLLPQARPFAAICLLQTFLLAWFDYGFAAVIGAGKYQSLTVLVFAYLKEADQTLAATAACLLALPPMLLLGFGLCRAEP
;
A
#
# COMPACT_ATOMS: atom_id res chain seq x y z
N MET A 1 25.23 4.59 27.44
CA MET A 1 24.01 4.18 28.18
C MET A 1 22.79 5.07 27.87
N ARG A 2 22.88 6.40 27.86
CA ARG A 2 21.74 7.34 27.62
C ARG A 2 21.08 7.25 26.24
N LEU A 3 21.81 6.94 25.17
CA LEU A 3 21.23 6.79 23.81
C LEU A 3 20.33 5.55 23.71
N ARG A 4 20.68 4.43 24.34
CA ARG A 4 19.84 3.21 24.34
C ARG A 4 18.54 3.41 25.12
N SER A 5 18.56 4.17 26.23
CA SER A 5 17.31 4.50 26.97
C SER A 5 16.37 5.37 26.13
N GLY A 6 16.90 6.35 25.37
CA GLY A 6 16.07 7.21 24.50
C GLY A 6 15.43 6.43 23.35
N VAL A 7 16.17 5.51 22.73
CA VAL A 7 15.64 4.64 21.66
C VAL A 7 14.55 3.71 22.20
N ASN A 8 14.78 3.09 23.37
CA ASN A 8 13.77 2.24 24.00
C ASN A 8 12.49 3.00 24.38
N LEU A 9 12.63 4.25 24.84
CA LEU A 9 11.47 5.11 25.15
C LEU A 9 10.69 5.46 23.88
N LEU A 10 11.35 5.78 22.77
CA LEU A 10 10.71 6.05 21.49
C LEU A 10 10.00 4.81 20.92
N LEU A 11 10.60 3.63 21.05
CA LEU A 11 9.98 2.36 20.63
C LEU A 11 8.74 2.04 21.49
N LEU A 12 8.81 2.26 22.80
CA LEU A 12 7.66 2.12 23.71
C LEU A 12 6.53 3.09 23.35
N LEU A 13 6.84 4.37 23.15
CA LEU A 13 5.86 5.37 22.76
C LEU A 13 5.22 5.05 21.39
N GLY A 14 6.01 4.56 20.43
CA GLY A 14 5.51 4.14 19.11
C GLY A 14 4.63 2.89 19.15
N SER A 15 4.83 1.98 20.12
CA SER A 15 4.02 0.76 20.28
C SER A 15 2.71 0.99 21.06
N LEU A 16 2.62 2.07 21.84
CA LEU A 16 1.45 2.38 22.67
C LEU A 16 0.12 2.42 21.89
N PRO A 17 0.01 3.09 20.72
CA PRO A 17 -1.23 3.10 19.94
C PRO A 17 -1.66 1.71 19.50
N LEU A 18 -0.70 0.85 19.11
CA LEU A 18 -0.98 -0.52 18.67
C LEU A 18 -1.47 -1.39 19.84
N LEU A 19 -0.84 -1.26 21.02
CA LEU A 19 -1.26 -1.94 22.25
C LEU A 19 -2.66 -1.50 22.67
N PHE A 20 -2.94 -0.20 22.62
CA PHE A 20 -4.28 0.33 22.90
C PHE A 20 -5.32 -0.21 21.91
N LEU A 21 -4.98 -0.29 20.64
CA LEU A 21 -5.83 -0.81 19.59
C LEU A 21 -6.15 -2.31 19.81
N LEU A 22 -5.14 -3.10 20.21
CA LEU A 22 -5.31 -4.51 20.58
C LEU A 22 -6.21 -4.66 21.82
N LEU A 23 -5.98 -3.87 22.88
CA LEU A 23 -6.84 -3.87 24.06
C LEU A 23 -8.28 -3.51 23.70
N ARG A 24 -8.46 -2.49 22.84
CA ARG A 24 -9.79 -2.07 22.39
C ARG A 24 -10.50 -3.14 21.57
N SER A 25 -9.77 -3.90 20.74
CA SER A 25 -10.34 -4.99 19.93
C SER A 25 -10.86 -6.18 20.75
N LEU A 26 -10.39 -6.31 21.99
CA LEU A 26 -10.81 -7.36 22.93
C LEU A 26 -11.81 -6.86 23.99
N ALA A 27 -12.07 -5.54 24.04
CA ALA A 27 -12.96 -4.95 25.01
C ALA A 27 -14.43 -5.13 24.60
N PHE A 28 -15.25 -5.79 25.42
CA PHE A 28 -16.68 -5.93 25.18
C PHE A 28 -17.45 -4.65 25.54
N SER A 29 -17.13 -4.06 26.68
CA SER A 29 -17.66 -2.78 27.11
C SER A 29 -16.55 -1.91 27.65
N TRP A 30 -16.35 -0.76 27.02
CA TRP A 30 -15.39 0.24 27.45
C TRP A 30 -15.94 1.63 27.16
N ARG A 31 -16.49 2.26 28.19
CA ARG A 31 -17.07 3.59 28.09
C ARG A 31 -16.26 4.61 28.87
N TYR A 32 -16.06 5.77 28.28
CA TYR A 32 -15.49 6.92 29.00
C TYR A 32 -16.38 7.24 30.23
N PRO A 33 -15.81 7.54 31.43
CA PRO A 33 -14.40 7.85 31.73
C PRO A 33 -13.58 6.64 32.26
N ALA A 34 -14.00 5.39 32.09
CA ALA A 34 -13.25 4.23 32.58
C ALA A 34 -11.88 4.15 31.88
N LEU A 35 -10.81 3.93 32.67
CA LEU A 35 -9.43 3.78 32.15
C LEU A 35 -9.15 2.37 31.61
N LEU A 36 -9.90 1.36 32.07
CA LEU A 36 -9.77 -0.04 31.65
C LEU A 36 -11.12 -0.59 31.21
N PRO A 37 -11.15 -1.58 30.33
CA PRO A 37 -12.39 -2.24 29.94
C PRO A 37 -13.02 -3.01 31.10
N GLU A 38 -14.34 -3.00 31.19
CA GLU A 38 -15.11 -3.70 32.22
C GLU A 38 -15.16 -5.20 31.96
N ALA A 39 -15.14 -5.61 30.68
CA ALA A 39 -15.17 -7.01 30.29
C ALA A 39 -14.37 -7.22 28.97
N PHE A 40 -13.76 -8.39 28.84
CA PHE A 40 -13.07 -8.82 27.63
C PHE A 40 -13.90 -9.89 26.91
N SER A 41 -13.96 -9.79 25.59
CA SER A 41 -14.61 -10.78 24.74
C SER A 41 -13.90 -10.92 23.41
N PRO A 42 -13.62 -12.14 22.93
CA PRO A 42 -13.08 -12.39 21.61
C PRO A 42 -14.15 -12.37 20.50
N ALA A 43 -15.39 -12.01 20.79
CA ALA A 43 -16.51 -12.08 19.84
C ALA A 43 -16.26 -11.31 18.55
N ALA A 44 -15.61 -10.13 18.61
CA ALA A 44 -15.23 -9.36 17.43
C ALA A 44 -14.22 -10.10 16.54
N TRP A 45 -13.29 -10.86 17.13
CA TRP A 45 -12.36 -11.71 16.39
C TRP A 45 -13.03 -12.98 15.83
N GLN A 46 -14.00 -13.53 16.58
CA GLN A 46 -14.80 -14.66 16.08
C GLN A 46 -15.63 -14.26 14.87
N SER A 47 -16.11 -13.02 14.79
CA SER A 47 -16.83 -12.51 13.62
C SER A 47 -15.99 -12.54 12.33
N LEU A 48 -14.65 -12.58 12.41
CA LEU A 48 -13.77 -12.81 11.26
C LEU A 48 -14.02 -14.17 10.58
N PHE A 49 -14.35 -15.18 11.38
CA PHE A 49 -14.57 -16.55 10.90
C PHE A 49 -16.04 -16.86 10.64
N THR A 50 -16.95 -16.22 11.38
CA THR A 50 -18.39 -16.46 11.29
C THR A 50 -19.12 -15.44 10.42
N GLY A 51 -18.57 -14.21 10.27
CA GLY A 51 -19.17 -13.13 9.51
C GLY A 51 -18.54 -12.97 8.13
N ALA A 52 -19.36 -12.95 7.07
CA ALA A 52 -18.87 -12.75 5.69
C ALA A 52 -18.37 -11.32 5.42
N GLN A 53 -18.75 -10.33 6.24
CA GLN A 53 -18.44 -8.92 5.96
C GLN A 53 -16.97 -8.59 6.22
N LEU A 54 -16.45 -8.92 7.40
CA LEU A 54 -15.07 -8.59 7.79
C LEU A 54 -14.05 -9.43 7.01
N SER A 55 -14.27 -10.75 6.93
CA SER A 55 -13.42 -11.65 6.13
C SER A 55 -13.45 -11.33 4.65
N GLY A 56 -14.62 -11.01 4.11
CA GLY A 56 -14.79 -10.59 2.72
C GLY A 56 -14.09 -9.26 2.41
N ALA A 57 -14.15 -8.27 3.31
CA ALA A 57 -13.43 -7.00 3.16
C ALA A 57 -11.92 -7.20 3.22
N LEU A 58 -11.42 -8.05 4.14
CA LEU A 58 -10.01 -8.41 4.25
C LEU A 58 -9.49 -9.03 2.94
N MET A 59 -10.19 -10.03 2.42
CA MET A 59 -9.81 -10.72 1.17
C MET A 59 -9.85 -9.79 -0.04
N ARG A 60 -10.90 -8.97 -0.17
CA ARG A 60 -11.00 -7.97 -1.25
C ARG A 60 -9.85 -6.97 -1.19
N SER A 61 -9.54 -6.43 -0.01
CA SER A 61 -8.42 -5.50 0.16
C SER A 61 -7.09 -6.15 -0.15
N PHE A 62 -6.84 -7.35 0.35
CA PHE A 62 -5.59 -8.07 0.10
C PHE A 62 -5.38 -8.36 -1.39
N PHE A 63 -6.40 -8.88 -2.05
CA PHE A 63 -6.35 -9.17 -3.49
C PHE A 63 -6.16 -7.88 -4.30
N ALA A 64 -6.95 -6.84 -4.03
CA ALA A 64 -6.85 -5.57 -4.73
C ALA A 64 -5.47 -4.93 -4.58
N SER A 65 -4.95 -4.84 -3.35
CA SER A 65 -3.65 -4.24 -3.06
C SER A 65 -2.50 -5.03 -3.68
N THR A 66 -2.57 -6.36 -3.62
CA THR A 66 -1.54 -7.23 -4.21
C THR A 66 -1.51 -7.12 -5.73
N LEU A 67 -2.67 -7.17 -6.38
CA LEU A 67 -2.78 -7.04 -7.84
C LEU A 67 -2.33 -5.66 -8.31
N THR A 68 -2.79 -4.60 -7.64
CA THR A 68 -2.39 -3.22 -7.94
C THR A 68 -0.89 -3.03 -7.78
N ALA A 69 -0.30 -3.53 -6.69
CA ALA A 69 1.13 -3.43 -6.42
C ALA A 69 1.97 -4.13 -7.49
N PHE A 70 1.57 -5.35 -7.87
CA PHE A 70 2.27 -6.11 -8.89
C PHE A 70 2.21 -5.40 -10.25
N LEU A 71 1.03 -4.96 -10.68
CA LEU A 71 0.85 -4.24 -11.94
C LEU A 71 1.61 -2.90 -11.94
N ALA A 72 1.49 -2.13 -10.87
CA ALA A 72 2.17 -0.83 -10.75
C ALA A 72 3.69 -0.98 -10.78
N THR A 73 4.24 -1.97 -10.07
CA THR A 73 5.68 -2.22 -10.05
C THR A 73 6.18 -2.70 -11.40
N ALA A 74 5.50 -3.66 -12.04
CA ALA A 74 5.91 -4.22 -13.33
C ALA A 74 5.83 -3.18 -14.45
N VAL A 75 4.69 -2.50 -14.59
CA VAL A 75 4.48 -1.48 -15.62
C VAL A 75 5.32 -0.24 -15.32
N GLY A 76 5.42 0.18 -14.05
CA GLY A 76 6.22 1.31 -13.60
C GLY A 76 7.71 1.12 -13.89
N PHE A 77 8.25 -0.09 -13.75
CA PHE A 77 9.63 -0.39 -14.12
C PHE A 77 9.89 -0.19 -15.61
N ILE A 78 8.97 -0.63 -16.46
CA ILE A 78 9.10 -0.48 -17.93
C ILE A 78 8.94 0.99 -18.34
N THR A 79 7.90 1.67 -17.83
CA THR A 79 7.61 3.07 -18.16
C THR A 79 8.69 4.02 -17.64
N SER A 80 9.26 3.78 -16.44
CA SER A 80 10.34 4.58 -15.87
C SER A 80 11.59 4.56 -16.75
N ARG A 81 11.91 3.43 -17.37
CA ARG A 81 13.02 3.33 -18.34
C ARG A 81 12.78 4.21 -19.56
N THR A 82 11.57 4.18 -20.10
CA THR A 82 11.18 5.01 -21.24
C THR A 82 11.25 6.50 -20.90
N VAL A 83 10.73 6.87 -19.72
CA VAL A 83 10.83 8.24 -19.20
C VAL A 83 12.29 8.67 -19.05
N ALA A 84 13.14 7.85 -18.42
CA ALA A 84 14.55 8.18 -18.18
C ALA A 84 15.38 8.31 -19.47
N ARG A 85 14.98 7.65 -20.57
CA ARG A 85 15.72 7.64 -21.84
C ARG A 85 15.22 8.67 -22.84
N HIS A 86 13.93 8.83 -22.97
CA HIS A 86 13.29 9.57 -24.06
C HIS A 86 12.71 10.91 -23.65
N LEU A 87 12.31 11.09 -22.39
CA LEU A 87 11.77 12.35 -21.93
C LEU A 87 12.89 13.29 -21.46
N LYS A 88 13.30 14.19 -22.36
CA LYS A 88 14.28 15.26 -22.05
C LYS A 88 13.63 16.51 -21.45
N HIS A 89 12.34 16.70 -21.66
CA HIS A 89 11.61 17.87 -21.21
C HIS A 89 11.13 17.70 -19.76
N LYS A 90 11.66 18.50 -18.84
CA LYS A 90 11.31 18.50 -17.41
C LYS A 90 9.79 18.57 -17.13
N PRO A 91 9.00 19.42 -17.84
CA PRO A 91 7.55 19.48 -17.58
C PRO A 91 6.81 18.18 -17.92
N LEU A 92 7.22 17.43 -18.95
CA LEU A 92 6.62 16.14 -19.27
C LEU A 92 6.94 15.08 -18.23
N ILE A 93 8.14 15.12 -17.65
CA ILE A 93 8.51 14.24 -16.52
C ILE A 93 7.64 14.58 -15.32
N PHE A 94 7.45 15.86 -15.00
CA PHE A 94 6.59 16.31 -13.92
C PHE A 94 5.14 15.80 -14.09
N LEU A 95 4.60 15.86 -15.31
CA LEU A 95 3.26 15.40 -15.62
C LEU A 95 3.03 13.93 -15.25
N THR A 96 4.05 13.07 -15.40
CA THR A 96 3.94 11.65 -15.04
C THR A 96 3.81 11.41 -13.52
N HIS A 97 4.15 12.40 -12.70
CA HIS A 97 4.11 12.31 -11.24
C HIS A 97 2.89 12.98 -10.61
N ILE A 98 2.11 13.74 -11.39
CA ILE A 98 0.92 14.47 -10.89
C ILE A 98 -0.02 13.57 -10.10
N PRO A 99 -0.39 12.35 -10.54
CA PRO A 99 -1.30 11.51 -9.78
C PRO A 99 -0.79 11.18 -8.38
N PHE A 100 0.51 11.04 -8.21
CA PHE A 100 1.12 10.75 -6.90
C PHE A 100 1.16 11.99 -5.98
N LEU A 101 1.24 13.19 -6.56
CA LEU A 101 1.24 14.44 -5.78
C LEU A 101 -0.14 14.83 -5.26
N MET A 102 -1.20 14.26 -5.82
CA MET A 102 -2.57 14.51 -5.39
C MET A 102 -2.98 13.58 -4.26
N ALA A 103 -3.73 14.10 -3.29
CA ALA A 103 -4.33 13.25 -2.27
C ALA A 103 -5.33 12.27 -2.93
N PRO A 104 -5.36 10.97 -2.53
CA PRO A 104 -6.24 9.97 -3.13
C PRO A 104 -7.72 10.38 -3.23
N PRO A 105 -8.36 11.01 -2.23
CA PRO A 105 -9.74 11.46 -2.35
C PRO A 105 -9.93 12.53 -3.43
N VAL A 106 -8.98 13.46 -3.57
CA VAL A 106 -9.05 14.54 -4.57
C VAL A 106 -8.95 13.97 -5.98
N LEU A 107 -8.00 13.06 -6.19
CA LEU A 107 -7.85 12.35 -7.46
C LEU A 107 -9.09 11.49 -7.77
N ALA A 108 -9.66 10.84 -6.75
CA ALA A 108 -10.88 10.04 -6.89
C ALA A 108 -12.08 10.86 -7.35
N ILE A 109 -12.29 12.05 -6.76
CA ILE A 109 -13.35 12.98 -7.16
C ILE A 109 -13.14 13.46 -8.61
N GLY A 110 -11.91 13.77 -9.00
CA GLY A 110 -11.59 14.17 -10.36
C GLY A 110 -11.81 13.07 -11.39
N LEU A 111 -11.59 11.81 -11.01
CA LEU A 111 -11.82 10.64 -11.87
C LEU A 111 -13.29 10.20 -11.93
N LEU A 112 -14.08 10.51 -10.90
CA LEU A 112 -15.44 9.99 -10.76
C LEU A 112 -16.36 10.21 -11.97
N PRO A 113 -16.40 11.39 -12.63
CA PRO A 113 -17.23 11.60 -13.82
C PRO A 113 -16.88 10.64 -14.96
N PHE A 114 -15.59 10.37 -15.18
CA PHE A 114 -15.11 9.45 -16.20
C PHE A 114 -15.48 7.99 -15.85
N TRP A 115 -15.34 7.61 -14.56
CA TRP A 115 -15.70 6.28 -14.07
C TRP A 115 -17.19 6.00 -14.12
N LEU A 116 -18.04 7.03 -13.90
CA LEU A 116 -19.49 6.92 -14.08
C LEU A 116 -19.85 6.68 -15.54
N ASN A 117 -19.27 7.42 -16.48
CA ASN A 117 -19.52 7.24 -17.92
C ASN A 117 -19.06 5.87 -18.45
N LEU A 118 -18.00 5.32 -17.87
CA LEU A 118 -17.46 4.00 -18.22
C LEU A 118 -18.14 2.84 -17.45
N ASN A 119 -19.12 3.12 -16.58
CA ASN A 119 -19.76 2.14 -15.69
C ASN A 119 -18.75 1.40 -14.78
N LEU A 120 -17.65 2.04 -14.42
CA LEU A 120 -16.61 1.51 -13.52
C LEU A 120 -16.83 1.91 -12.06
N ALA A 121 -17.65 2.93 -11.79
CA ALA A 121 -17.98 3.34 -10.42
C ALA A 121 -18.76 2.22 -9.71
N GLY A 122 -18.42 1.97 -8.44
CA GLY A 122 -18.99 0.88 -7.63
C GLY A 122 -18.47 -0.51 -7.99
N THR A 123 -17.42 -0.62 -8.81
CA THR A 123 -16.83 -1.91 -9.20
C THR A 123 -15.42 -2.09 -8.65
N LEU A 124 -15.00 -3.35 -8.44
CA LEU A 124 -13.61 -3.68 -8.10
C LEU A 124 -12.64 -3.16 -9.16
N ALA A 125 -12.97 -3.32 -10.45
CA ALA A 125 -12.12 -2.87 -11.54
C ALA A 125 -11.90 -1.35 -11.52
N GLY A 126 -12.94 -0.56 -11.22
CA GLY A 126 -12.83 0.89 -11.10
C GLY A 126 -11.89 1.31 -9.97
N VAL A 127 -12.00 0.66 -8.80
CA VAL A 127 -11.10 0.93 -7.67
C VAL A 127 -9.66 0.53 -7.99
N LEU A 128 -9.45 -0.67 -8.57
CA LEU A 128 -8.13 -1.15 -9.00
C LEU A 128 -7.44 -0.19 -9.98
N LEU A 129 -8.16 0.26 -11.00
CA LEU A 129 -7.62 1.19 -11.99
C LEU A 129 -7.25 2.55 -11.38
N ALA A 130 -8.06 3.06 -10.45
CA ALA A 130 -7.77 4.31 -9.76
C ALA A 130 -6.55 4.19 -8.84
N GLN A 131 -6.47 3.11 -8.05
CA GLN A 131 -5.29 2.80 -7.23
C GLN A 131 -4.05 2.61 -8.10
N PHE A 132 -4.20 1.95 -9.26
CA PHE A 132 -3.11 1.75 -10.21
C PHE A 132 -2.55 3.09 -10.74
N LEU A 133 -3.38 4.06 -11.06
CA LEU A 133 -2.92 5.37 -11.53
C LEU A 133 -1.98 6.05 -10.53
N LEU A 134 -2.32 6.04 -9.26
CA LEU A 134 -1.50 6.65 -8.20
C LEU A 134 -0.23 5.83 -7.95
N THR A 135 -0.36 4.52 -7.76
CA THR A 135 0.76 3.63 -7.44
C THR A 135 1.73 3.46 -8.61
N HIS A 136 1.24 3.51 -9.86
CA HIS A 136 2.07 3.52 -11.06
C HIS A 136 2.92 4.80 -11.14
N ALA A 137 2.32 5.98 -10.88
CA ALA A 137 3.06 7.24 -10.85
C ALA A 137 4.17 7.21 -9.78
N TYR A 138 3.87 6.65 -8.60
CA TYR A 138 4.87 6.39 -7.56
C TYR A 138 5.98 5.44 -8.04
N ALA A 139 5.64 4.30 -8.66
CA ALA A 139 6.61 3.34 -9.14
C ALA A 139 7.52 3.92 -10.22
N VAL A 140 6.99 4.75 -11.13
CA VAL A 140 7.79 5.48 -12.13
C VAL A 140 8.80 6.39 -11.45
N LEU A 141 8.37 7.17 -10.46
CA LEU A 141 9.24 8.06 -9.68
C LEU A 141 10.34 7.27 -8.95
N TYR A 142 9.97 6.18 -8.28
CA TYR A 142 10.87 5.34 -7.52
C TYR A 142 11.97 4.73 -8.42
N PHE A 143 11.60 4.17 -9.56
CA PHE A 143 12.55 3.55 -10.47
C PHE A 143 13.42 4.54 -11.26
N GLN A 144 13.13 5.85 -11.26
CA GLN A 144 14.04 6.83 -11.88
C GLN A 144 15.42 6.82 -11.21
N ALA A 145 15.50 6.56 -9.90
CA ALA A 145 16.77 6.42 -9.20
C ALA A 145 17.58 5.20 -9.65
N PHE A 146 16.91 4.14 -10.11
CA PHE A 146 17.55 2.96 -10.67
C PHE A 146 18.21 3.25 -12.04
N TRP A 147 17.56 4.06 -12.89
CA TRP A 147 18.03 4.39 -14.25
C TRP A 147 19.10 5.49 -14.26
N ASN A 148 20.11 5.37 -13.39
CA ASN A 148 21.23 6.30 -13.29
C ASN A 148 22.29 6.06 -14.39
N ARG A 149 23.33 6.93 -14.41
CA ARG A 149 24.44 6.85 -15.39
C ARG A 149 25.13 5.48 -15.38
N ARG A 150 25.35 4.89 -14.20
CA ARG A 150 26.00 3.57 -14.07
C ARG A 150 25.20 2.48 -14.78
N MET A 151 23.88 2.47 -14.61
CA MET A 151 23.02 1.48 -15.25
C MET A 151 22.99 1.64 -16.78
N ARG A 152 23.01 2.87 -17.28
CA ARG A 152 23.12 3.14 -18.72
C ARG A 152 24.44 2.62 -19.30
N LEU A 153 25.57 2.89 -18.65
CA LEU A 153 26.87 2.39 -19.09
C LEU A 153 26.93 0.87 -19.10
N LEU A 154 26.34 0.20 -18.10
CA LEU A 154 26.24 -1.28 -18.08
C LEU A 154 25.42 -1.82 -19.25
N GLU A 155 24.32 -1.14 -19.62
CA GLU A 155 23.54 -1.52 -20.80
C GLU A 155 24.35 -1.38 -22.10
N GLU A 156 25.03 -0.24 -22.28
CA GLU A 156 25.85 0.04 -23.45
C GLU A 156 26.99 -0.97 -23.59
N LEU A 157 27.74 -1.22 -22.52
CA LEU A 157 28.79 -2.24 -22.45
C LEU A 157 28.28 -3.63 -22.80
N THR A 158 27.12 -4.01 -22.26
CA THR A 158 26.54 -5.33 -22.51
C THR A 158 26.16 -5.51 -23.98
N LEU A 159 25.63 -4.45 -24.61
CA LEU A 159 25.26 -4.47 -26.02
C LEU A 159 26.51 -4.45 -26.95
N THR A 160 27.55 -3.69 -26.58
CA THR A 160 28.82 -3.68 -27.36
C THR A 160 29.56 -5.01 -27.30
N LEU A 161 29.40 -5.79 -26.23
CA LEU A 161 29.89 -7.16 -26.11
C LEU A 161 29.06 -8.18 -26.89
N GLY A 162 28.06 -7.74 -27.69
CA GLY A 162 27.28 -8.60 -28.57
C GLY A 162 26.10 -9.31 -27.89
N ALA A 163 25.73 -8.92 -26.66
CA ALA A 163 24.57 -9.51 -26.00
C ALA A 163 23.26 -9.10 -26.69
N SER A 164 22.35 -10.04 -26.85
CA SER A 164 21.00 -9.76 -27.33
C SER A 164 20.19 -8.95 -26.30
N LYS A 165 19.14 -8.23 -26.77
CA LYS A 165 18.23 -7.48 -25.87
C LYS A 165 17.62 -8.38 -24.79
N GLY A 166 17.30 -9.63 -25.12
CA GLY A 166 16.76 -10.59 -24.13
C GLY A 166 17.79 -10.99 -23.07
N GLN A 167 19.06 -11.16 -23.46
CA GLN A 167 20.16 -11.43 -22.53
C GLN A 167 20.42 -10.24 -21.61
N LEU A 168 20.42 -9.02 -22.14
CA LEU A 168 20.51 -7.79 -21.36
C LEU A 168 19.43 -7.73 -20.27
N TRP A 169 18.17 -7.96 -20.64
CA TRP A 169 17.06 -7.93 -19.68
C TRP A 169 17.20 -9.03 -18.61
N ARG A 170 17.40 -10.28 -19.02
CA ARG A 170 17.37 -11.44 -18.09
C ARG A 170 18.63 -11.53 -17.25
N ARG A 171 19.81 -11.21 -17.79
CA ARG A 171 21.10 -11.43 -17.11
C ARG A 171 21.65 -10.19 -16.42
N VAL A 172 21.25 -8.99 -16.83
CA VAL A 172 21.78 -7.73 -16.28
C VAL A 172 20.69 -6.93 -15.59
N LEU A 173 19.66 -6.48 -16.30
CA LEU A 173 18.69 -5.53 -15.76
C LEU A 173 17.80 -6.13 -14.67
N LEU A 174 17.18 -7.28 -14.91
CA LEU A 174 16.28 -7.92 -13.94
C LEU A 174 17.01 -8.33 -12.66
N PRO A 175 18.20 -8.97 -12.67
CA PRO A 175 18.91 -9.28 -11.43
C PRO A 175 19.28 -8.03 -10.61
N GLN A 176 19.73 -6.97 -11.27
CA GLN A 176 20.06 -5.69 -10.62
C GLN A 176 18.83 -4.96 -10.09
N ALA A 177 17.68 -5.10 -10.77
CA ALA A 177 16.44 -4.46 -10.38
C ALA A 177 15.70 -5.21 -9.24
N ARG A 178 15.99 -6.48 -8.99
CA ARG A 178 15.28 -7.30 -7.98
C ARG A 178 15.13 -6.64 -6.61
N PRO A 179 16.19 -6.11 -5.96
CA PRO A 179 16.03 -5.48 -4.65
C PRO A 179 15.18 -4.20 -4.73
N PHE A 180 15.35 -3.40 -5.79
CA PHE A 180 14.52 -2.22 -6.02
C PHE A 180 13.06 -2.58 -6.27
N ALA A 181 12.81 -3.62 -7.08
CA ALA A 181 11.46 -4.10 -7.39
C ALA A 181 10.76 -4.65 -6.14
N ALA A 182 11.47 -5.37 -5.27
CA ALA A 182 10.91 -5.87 -4.02
C ALA A 182 10.48 -4.74 -3.09
N ILE A 183 11.30 -3.69 -2.93
CA ILE A 183 10.97 -2.53 -2.11
C ILE A 183 9.81 -1.73 -2.75
N CYS A 184 9.84 -1.53 -4.08
CA CYS A 184 8.76 -0.84 -4.79
C CYS A 184 7.43 -1.60 -4.65
N LEU A 185 7.45 -2.92 -4.82
CA LEU A 185 6.27 -3.78 -4.65
C LEU A 185 5.68 -3.64 -3.24
N LEU A 186 6.53 -3.66 -2.23
CA LEU A 186 6.11 -3.47 -0.84
C LEU A 186 5.45 -2.10 -0.64
N GLN A 187 6.09 -1.04 -1.11
CA GLN A 187 5.59 0.33 -0.93
C GLN A 187 4.29 0.56 -1.71
N THR A 188 4.18 0.08 -2.95
CA THR A 188 2.95 0.17 -3.74
C THR A 188 1.82 -0.69 -3.16
N PHE A 189 2.16 -1.85 -2.56
CA PHE A 189 1.20 -2.65 -1.78
C PHE A 189 0.66 -1.85 -0.59
N LEU A 190 1.53 -1.24 0.22
CA LEU A 190 1.10 -0.45 1.38
C LEU A 190 0.27 0.77 0.99
N LEU A 191 0.63 1.46 -0.12
CA LEU A 191 -0.15 2.58 -0.64
C LEU A 191 -1.58 2.16 -1.03
N ALA A 192 -1.73 1.00 -1.70
CA ALA A 192 -3.04 0.46 -2.06
C ALA A 192 -3.77 -0.17 -0.87
N TRP A 193 -3.05 -0.79 0.07
CA TRP A 193 -3.61 -1.43 1.26
C TRP A 193 -4.26 -0.44 2.22
N PHE A 194 -3.61 0.71 2.44
CA PHE A 194 -4.13 1.77 3.31
C PHE A 194 -5.07 2.75 2.59
N ASP A 195 -5.36 2.52 1.30
CA ASP A 195 -6.23 3.42 0.56
C ASP A 195 -7.66 3.40 1.09
N TYR A 196 -8.13 4.57 1.47
CA TYR A 196 -9.51 4.87 1.79
C TYR A 196 -10.18 5.69 0.68
N GLY A 197 -9.43 6.61 0.06
CA GLY A 197 -9.97 7.62 -0.82
C GLY A 197 -10.64 7.06 -2.07
N PHE A 198 -9.94 6.21 -2.80
CA PHE A 198 -10.50 5.57 -4.00
C PHE A 198 -11.60 4.57 -3.63
N ALA A 199 -11.39 3.78 -2.57
CA ALA A 199 -12.37 2.80 -2.13
C ALA A 199 -13.68 3.45 -1.67
N ALA A 200 -13.63 4.58 -0.97
CA ALA A 200 -14.81 5.30 -0.49
C ALA A 200 -15.55 6.03 -1.63
N VAL A 201 -14.83 6.77 -2.48
CA VAL A 201 -15.42 7.61 -3.53
C VAL A 201 -15.83 6.78 -4.74
N ILE A 202 -14.89 6.03 -5.32
CA ILE A 202 -15.14 5.24 -6.55
C ILE A 202 -15.88 3.96 -6.23
N GLY A 203 -15.64 3.36 -5.06
CA GLY A 203 -16.36 2.18 -4.59
C GLY A 203 -17.84 2.42 -4.32
N ALA A 204 -18.26 3.69 -4.13
CA ALA A 204 -19.64 4.15 -4.04
C ALA A 204 -20.53 3.26 -3.13
N GLY A 205 -19.98 2.78 -2.00
CA GLY A 205 -20.66 1.90 -1.04
C GLY A 205 -20.82 0.44 -1.48
N LYS A 206 -20.64 0.14 -2.78
CA LYS A 206 -20.74 -1.24 -3.31
C LYS A 206 -19.44 -2.02 -3.12
N TYR A 207 -18.29 -1.37 -3.25
CA TYR A 207 -16.99 -1.95 -2.94
C TYR A 207 -16.55 -1.53 -1.55
N GLN A 208 -16.53 -2.47 -0.62
CA GLN A 208 -16.08 -2.26 0.75
C GLN A 208 -14.69 -2.86 0.96
N SER A 209 -13.67 -2.00 1.05
CA SER A 209 -12.34 -2.39 1.50
C SER A 209 -12.30 -2.48 3.02
N LEU A 210 -11.21 -3.07 3.56
CA LEU A 210 -11.00 -3.14 5.00
C LEU A 210 -10.90 -1.74 5.63
N THR A 211 -10.25 -0.78 4.96
CA THR A 211 -10.17 0.63 5.40
C THR A 211 -11.54 1.30 5.43
N VAL A 212 -12.36 1.10 4.40
CA VAL A 212 -13.74 1.62 4.37
C VAL A 212 -14.57 1.03 5.52
N LEU A 213 -14.39 -0.26 5.81
CA LEU A 213 -15.11 -0.94 6.88
C LEU A 213 -14.71 -0.42 8.28
N VAL A 214 -13.42 -0.12 8.52
CA VAL A 214 -12.97 0.55 9.76
C VAL A 214 -13.74 1.84 10.00
N PHE A 215 -13.83 2.70 8.97
CA PHE A 215 -14.56 3.96 9.09
C PHE A 215 -16.09 3.78 9.19
N ALA A 216 -16.64 2.75 8.56
CA ALA A 216 -18.06 2.41 8.71
C ALA A 216 -18.39 2.05 10.18
N TYR A 217 -17.62 1.14 10.78
CA TYR A 217 -17.80 0.78 12.18
C TYR A 217 -17.62 1.94 13.15
N LEU A 218 -16.67 2.86 12.86
CA LEU A 218 -16.53 4.07 13.66
C LEU A 218 -17.76 4.98 13.59
N LYS A 219 -18.40 5.09 12.42
CA LYS A 219 -19.65 5.85 12.24
C LYS A 219 -20.85 5.20 12.94
N GLU A 220 -20.89 3.88 13.00
CA GLU A 220 -21.90 3.09 13.69
C GLU A 220 -21.67 3.03 15.20
N ALA A 221 -20.64 3.71 15.72
CA ALA A 221 -20.19 3.70 17.11
C ALA A 221 -19.77 2.31 17.64
N ASP A 222 -19.53 1.34 16.76
CA ASP A 222 -18.98 0.04 17.12
C ASP A 222 -17.46 0.09 17.16
N GLN A 223 -16.96 0.60 18.26
CA GLN A 223 -15.51 0.81 18.45
C GLN A 223 -14.74 -0.51 18.56
N THR A 224 -15.39 -1.60 18.97
CA THR A 224 -14.72 -2.91 19.12
C THR A 224 -14.48 -3.55 17.76
N LEU A 225 -15.46 -3.56 16.87
CA LEU A 225 -15.29 -4.04 15.49
C LEU A 225 -14.36 -3.12 14.70
N ALA A 226 -14.46 -1.79 14.90
CA ALA A 226 -13.52 -0.84 14.28
C ALA A 226 -12.07 -1.11 14.69
N ALA A 227 -11.81 -1.34 15.98
CA ALA A 227 -10.49 -1.68 16.48
C ALA A 227 -9.99 -3.03 15.95
N THR A 228 -10.85 -4.05 15.87
CA THR A 228 -10.51 -5.35 15.29
C THR A 228 -10.14 -5.24 13.81
N ALA A 229 -10.92 -4.52 13.02
CA ALA A 229 -10.62 -4.26 11.62
C ALA A 229 -9.32 -3.45 11.43
N ALA A 230 -9.06 -2.48 12.31
CA ALA A 230 -7.82 -1.70 12.31
C ALA A 230 -6.59 -2.53 12.73
N CYS A 231 -6.73 -3.47 13.67
CA CYS A 231 -5.69 -4.46 13.98
C CYS A 231 -5.33 -5.31 12.75
N LEU A 232 -6.34 -5.80 12.01
CA LEU A 232 -6.13 -6.55 10.78
C LEU A 232 -5.45 -5.70 9.70
N LEU A 233 -5.76 -4.41 9.63
CA LEU A 233 -5.11 -3.48 8.72
C LEU A 233 -3.62 -3.27 9.07
N ALA A 234 -3.26 -3.31 10.36
CA ALA A 234 -1.88 -3.19 10.82
C ALA A 234 -1.03 -4.46 10.64
N LEU A 235 -1.66 -5.64 10.45
CA LEU A 235 -0.93 -6.92 10.36
C LEU A 235 0.11 -6.99 9.22
N PRO A 236 -0.21 -6.68 7.93
CA PRO A 236 0.77 -6.81 6.85
C PRO A 236 2.04 -5.98 7.07
N PRO A 237 1.98 -4.68 7.41
CA PRO A 237 3.20 -3.91 7.67
C PRO A 237 3.98 -4.43 8.88
N MET A 238 3.30 -4.92 9.93
CA MET A 238 3.98 -5.50 11.10
C MET A 238 4.72 -6.80 10.75
N LEU A 239 4.10 -7.68 9.98
CA LEU A 239 4.75 -8.92 9.50
C LEU A 239 5.97 -8.60 8.64
N LEU A 240 5.86 -7.62 7.74
CA LEU A 240 6.95 -7.21 6.85
C LEU A 240 8.12 -6.61 7.62
N LEU A 241 7.86 -5.81 8.67
CA LEU A 241 8.90 -5.29 9.57
C LEU A 241 9.58 -6.44 10.35
N GLY A 242 8.80 -7.39 10.87
CA GLY A 242 9.32 -8.56 11.58
C GLY A 242 10.27 -9.40 10.72
N PHE A 243 9.87 -9.70 9.48
CA PHE A 243 10.72 -10.43 8.52
C PHE A 243 11.97 -9.64 8.11
N GLY A 244 11.87 -8.30 8.01
CA GLY A 244 13.01 -7.44 7.71
C GLY A 244 14.05 -7.43 8.83
N LEU A 245 13.62 -7.38 10.07
CA LEU A 245 14.50 -7.42 11.26
C LEU A 245 15.20 -8.77 11.44
N CYS A 246 14.48 -9.88 11.21
CA CYS A 246 15.08 -11.23 11.27
C CYS A 246 16.17 -11.49 10.21
N ARG A 247 16.16 -10.73 9.09
CA ARG A 247 17.20 -10.86 8.05
C ARG A 247 18.36 -9.88 8.21
N ALA A 248 18.25 -8.92 9.12
CA ALA A 248 19.27 -7.90 9.36
C ALA A 248 20.28 -8.31 10.46
N GLU A 249 20.12 -9.45 11.10
CA GLU A 249 21.16 -10.02 11.97
C GLU A 249 22.21 -10.70 11.08
N PRO A 250 23.48 -10.26 11.19
CA PRO A 250 24.61 -10.78 10.40
C PRO A 250 24.98 -12.22 10.76
#